data_01dcb0946ceda1c9198d504444161e37
#
_entry.id   01dcb0946ceda1c9198d504444161e37
#
_cell.length_a   1.000
_cell.length_b   1.000
_cell.length_c   1.000
_cell.angle_alpha   90.00
_cell.angle_beta   90.00
_cell.angle_gamma   90.00
#
_symmetry.space_group_name_H-M   'P 1'
#
loop_
_entity.id
_entity.type
_entity.pdbx_description
1 polymer ?
#
loop_
_entity_poly.entity_id
_entity_poly.type
_entity_poly.pdbx_seq_one_letter_code
_entity_poly.pdbx_strand_id
1 'polypeptide(L)'
;MKYLSAFLMIVGSIICGHSQNKKSKVVVGIVVDQMCYEYLYRFQDNYSKKGFKEIMKNGTNCRNVEYNYIPTYTGPGHASIYAGTTPNNHGIIANNWFERKTNGLVNCVGDNSVQSIGASSIYGKCSPHRLKSNTVTDQLKMTYPKSKVVSISIKDRGAILPGGHKSDGSYWFDYQTGNFITSSYFKNTLPSWLIE
;
A
#
# COMPACT_ATOMS: atom_id res chain seq x y z
N MET A 1 21.07 30.63 -39.52
CA MET A 1 20.20 30.88 -38.33
C MET A 1 19.30 29.73 -37.96
N LYS A 2 18.60 29.05 -38.88
CA LYS A 2 17.70 27.92 -38.55
C LYS A 2 18.38 26.73 -37.85
N TYR A 3 19.62 26.39 -38.20
CA TYR A 3 20.36 25.27 -37.60
C TYR A 3 20.94 25.58 -36.21
N LEU A 4 21.22 26.85 -35.93
CA LEU A 4 21.69 27.30 -34.62
C LEU A 4 20.56 27.22 -33.57
N SER A 5 19.33 27.55 -33.96
CA SER A 5 18.16 27.43 -33.07
C SER A 5 17.80 25.96 -32.76
N ALA A 6 17.93 25.05 -33.75
CA ALA A 6 17.72 23.63 -33.55
C ALA A 6 18.77 23.01 -32.62
N PHE A 7 20.04 23.41 -32.75
CA PHE A 7 21.12 22.96 -31.88
C PHE A 7 20.94 23.44 -30.44
N LEU A 8 20.50 24.68 -30.22
CA LEU A 8 20.19 25.19 -28.87
C LEU A 8 19.02 24.45 -28.22
N MET A 9 17.98 24.04 -28.98
CA MET A 9 16.86 23.25 -28.44
C MET A 9 17.30 21.83 -28.04
N ILE A 10 18.19 21.20 -28.81
CA ILE A 10 18.71 19.87 -28.50
C ILE A 10 19.58 19.91 -27.23
N VAL A 11 20.46 20.91 -27.09
CA VAL A 11 21.31 21.08 -25.91
C VAL A 11 20.47 21.42 -24.68
N GLY A 12 19.41 22.22 -24.79
CA GLY A 12 18.47 22.52 -23.72
C GLY A 12 17.73 21.28 -23.21
N SER A 13 17.36 20.34 -24.11
CA SER A 13 16.69 19.09 -23.76
C SER A 13 17.60 18.11 -23.00
N ILE A 14 18.89 18.14 -23.26
CA ILE A 14 19.87 17.27 -22.57
C ILE A 14 20.14 17.76 -21.14
N ILE A 15 20.06 19.06 -20.88
CA ILE A 15 20.30 19.63 -19.54
C ILE A 15 19.13 19.38 -18.59
N CYS A 16 17.88 19.28 -19.07
CA CYS A 16 16.73 18.98 -18.26
C CYS A 16 16.65 17.51 -17.77
N GLY A 17 17.46 16.62 -18.31
CA GLY A 17 17.41 15.16 -18.02
C GLY A 17 18.26 14.66 -16.86
N HIS A 18 19.05 15.51 -16.19
CA HIS A 18 19.82 15.08 -15.03
C HIS A 18 19.02 15.24 -13.73
N SER A 19 17.98 14.41 -13.60
CA SER A 19 17.42 14.12 -12.27
C SER A 19 18.54 13.53 -11.41
N GLN A 20 18.97 14.27 -10.40
CA GLN A 20 19.94 13.76 -9.44
C GLN A 20 19.35 12.51 -8.80
N ASN A 21 19.88 11.35 -9.15
CA ASN A 21 19.54 10.04 -8.57
C ASN A 21 19.99 9.96 -7.09
N LYS A 22 19.52 10.86 -6.24
CA LYS A 22 19.57 10.63 -4.79
C LYS A 22 18.51 9.58 -4.49
N LYS A 23 18.93 8.32 -4.40
CA LYS A 23 18.07 7.23 -3.97
C LYS A 23 17.47 7.62 -2.62
N SER A 24 16.15 7.72 -2.54
CA SER A 24 15.45 7.94 -1.27
C SER A 24 15.81 6.80 -0.33
N LYS A 25 16.26 7.13 0.90
CA LYS A 25 16.63 6.13 1.90
C LYS A 25 15.41 5.50 2.55
N VAL A 26 14.33 6.28 2.66
CA VAL A 26 13.06 5.86 3.26
C VAL A 26 11.92 6.40 2.42
N VAL A 27 10.93 5.56 2.15
CA VAL A 27 9.65 5.93 1.54
C VAL A 27 8.56 5.52 2.52
N VAL A 28 7.71 6.46 2.88
CA VAL A 28 6.56 6.24 3.78
C VAL A 28 5.29 6.43 2.98
N GLY A 29 4.51 5.35 2.81
CA GLY A 29 3.18 5.37 2.21
C GLY A 29 2.12 5.43 3.30
N ILE A 30 1.29 6.47 3.31
CA ILE A 30 0.18 6.62 4.25
C ILE A 30 -1.13 6.58 3.47
N VAL A 31 -1.99 5.61 3.78
CA VAL A 31 -3.34 5.51 3.23
C VAL A 31 -4.33 5.76 4.36
N VAL A 32 -5.14 6.79 4.19
CA VAL A 32 -6.23 7.12 5.12
C VAL A 32 -7.53 6.60 4.51
N ASP A 33 -7.96 5.43 4.97
CA ASP A 33 -9.18 4.77 4.47
C ASP A 33 -10.42 5.63 4.76
N GLN A 34 -11.39 5.64 3.84
CA GLN A 34 -12.66 6.40 3.93
C GLN A 34 -12.50 7.93 4.03
N MET A 35 -11.32 8.47 3.80
CA MET A 35 -11.09 9.92 3.80
C MET A 35 -11.55 10.53 2.47
N CYS A 36 -12.59 11.37 2.52
CA CYS A 36 -13.00 12.16 1.38
C CYS A 36 -11.97 13.26 1.08
N TYR A 37 -11.69 13.46 -0.21
CA TYR A 37 -10.75 14.50 -0.66
C TYR A 37 -11.11 15.90 -0.14
N GLU A 38 -12.41 16.22 -0.10
CA GLU A 38 -12.90 17.49 0.41
C GLU A 38 -12.51 17.79 1.86
N TYR A 39 -12.22 16.75 2.68
CA TYR A 39 -11.82 16.93 4.07
C TYR A 39 -10.52 17.72 4.22
N LEU A 40 -9.65 17.68 3.22
CA LEU A 40 -8.43 18.48 3.19
C LEU A 40 -8.73 19.99 3.23
N TYR A 41 -9.86 20.41 2.66
CA TYR A 41 -10.30 21.81 2.60
C TYR A 41 -11.33 22.12 3.69
N ARG A 42 -12.29 21.23 3.90
CA ARG A 42 -13.37 21.42 4.88
C ARG A 42 -12.87 21.60 6.30
N PHE A 43 -11.82 20.88 6.67
CA PHE A 43 -11.24 20.90 8.01
C PHE A 43 -9.89 21.62 8.08
N GLN A 44 -9.53 22.40 7.05
CA GLN A 44 -8.21 23.03 6.97
C GLN A 44 -7.87 23.91 8.17
N ASP A 45 -8.85 24.57 8.78
CA ASP A 45 -8.64 25.44 9.95
C ASP A 45 -8.27 24.65 11.21
N ASN A 46 -8.68 23.39 11.28
CA ASN A 46 -8.38 22.48 12.38
C ASN A 46 -7.03 21.78 12.24
N TYR A 47 -6.41 21.81 11.05
CA TYR A 47 -5.11 21.19 10.85
C TYR A 47 -3.98 22.05 11.43
N SER A 48 -3.01 21.38 12.09
CA SER A 48 -1.78 22.03 12.52
C SER A 48 -0.99 22.57 11.32
N LYS A 49 0.00 23.42 11.59
CA LYS A 49 0.91 23.94 10.53
C LYS A 49 1.71 22.84 9.83
N LYS A 50 1.89 21.69 10.49
CA LYS A 50 2.56 20.49 9.97
C LYS A 50 1.51 19.48 9.45
N GLY A 51 1.95 18.32 8.96
CA GLY A 51 1.06 17.28 8.45
C GLY A 51 0.40 17.68 7.13
N PHE A 52 -0.92 17.63 7.04
CA PHE A 52 -1.65 17.90 5.78
C PHE A 52 -1.31 19.27 5.20
N LYS A 53 -1.27 20.34 5.99
CA LYS A 53 -0.91 21.69 5.48
C LYS A 53 0.50 21.73 4.88
N GLU A 54 1.45 21.10 5.52
CA GLU A 54 2.84 21.01 5.03
C GLU A 54 2.92 20.22 3.72
N ILE A 55 2.28 19.05 3.66
CA ILE A 55 2.25 18.20 2.47
C ILE A 55 1.55 18.91 1.31
N MET A 56 0.41 19.56 1.56
CA MET A 56 -0.32 20.32 0.53
C MET A 56 0.48 21.51 0.00
N LYS A 57 1.28 22.15 0.84
CA LYS A 57 2.11 23.31 0.47
C LYS A 57 3.36 22.92 -0.32
N ASN A 58 4.05 21.87 0.11
CA ASN A 58 5.38 21.53 -0.36
C ASN A 58 5.41 20.26 -1.25
N GLY A 59 4.31 19.51 -1.30
CA GLY A 59 4.16 18.29 -2.09
C GLY A 59 3.35 18.51 -3.38
N THR A 60 3.12 17.42 -4.09
CA THR A 60 2.25 17.38 -5.26
C THR A 60 0.84 16.97 -4.84
N ASN A 61 -0.16 17.77 -5.21
CA ASN A 61 -1.56 17.45 -4.94
C ASN A 61 -2.25 17.01 -6.26
N CYS A 62 -2.56 15.73 -6.38
CA CYS A 62 -3.29 15.16 -7.51
C CYS A 62 -4.81 15.29 -7.25
N ARG A 63 -5.46 16.26 -7.87
CA ARG A 63 -6.87 16.62 -7.57
C ARG A 63 -7.91 15.74 -8.27
N ASN A 64 -7.57 15.14 -9.41
CA ASN A 64 -8.48 14.39 -10.28
C ASN A 64 -8.05 12.92 -10.37
N VAL A 65 -7.84 12.28 -9.23
CA VAL A 65 -7.56 10.83 -9.18
C VAL A 65 -8.84 10.11 -8.85
N GLU A 66 -9.26 9.21 -9.75
CA GLU A 66 -10.49 8.45 -9.62
C GLU A 66 -10.22 6.96 -9.87
N TYR A 67 -11.03 6.12 -9.23
CA TYR A 67 -11.08 4.70 -9.58
C TYR A 67 -12.05 4.52 -10.75
N ASN A 68 -11.65 3.72 -11.72
CA ASN A 68 -12.46 3.37 -12.88
C ASN A 68 -13.28 2.07 -12.68
N TYR A 69 -13.57 1.72 -11.44
CA TYR A 69 -14.33 0.53 -11.06
C TYR A 69 -15.13 0.76 -9.77
N ILE A 70 -16.11 -0.09 -9.53
CA ILE A 70 -16.92 -0.19 -8.32
C ILE A 70 -17.07 -1.67 -7.95
N PRO A 71 -17.25 -1.98 -6.63
CA PRO A 71 -17.17 -1.11 -5.48
C PRO A 71 -15.72 -0.82 -5.04
N THR A 72 -15.48 0.39 -4.49
CA THR A 72 -14.19 0.82 -3.96
C THR A 72 -14.04 0.53 -2.47
N TYR A 73 -14.30 -0.70 -2.07
CA TYR A 73 -14.09 -1.14 -0.69
C TYR A 73 -12.62 -1.13 -0.29
N THR A 74 -12.33 -1.24 1.00
CA THR A 74 -10.97 -1.24 1.57
C THR A 74 -10.02 -2.20 0.83
N GLY A 75 -10.42 -3.46 0.65
CA GLY A 75 -9.60 -4.47 -0.02
C GLY A 75 -9.23 -4.09 -1.45
N PRO A 76 -10.20 -3.92 -2.37
CA PRO A 76 -9.94 -3.48 -3.74
C PRO A 76 -9.16 -2.17 -3.81
N GLY A 77 -9.51 -1.17 -2.99
CA GLY A 77 -8.87 0.14 -2.99
C GLY A 77 -7.38 0.07 -2.63
N HIS A 78 -7.03 -0.59 -1.52
CA HIS A 78 -5.64 -0.75 -1.11
C HIS A 78 -4.84 -1.58 -2.13
N ALA A 79 -5.43 -2.66 -2.65
CA ALA A 79 -4.79 -3.47 -3.70
C ALA A 79 -4.53 -2.63 -4.95
N SER A 80 -5.51 -1.84 -5.42
CA SER A 80 -5.37 -1.02 -6.62
C SER A 80 -4.30 0.07 -6.48
N ILE A 81 -4.23 0.76 -5.33
CA ILE A 81 -3.22 1.78 -5.08
C ILE A 81 -1.81 1.19 -5.17
N TYR A 82 -1.59 0.05 -4.52
CA TYR A 82 -0.25 -0.53 -4.43
C TYR A 82 0.12 -1.43 -5.62
N ALA A 83 -0.85 -2.05 -6.30
CA ALA A 83 -0.60 -2.83 -7.51
C ALA A 83 -0.62 -1.98 -8.80
N GLY A 84 -1.10 -0.73 -8.74
CA GLY A 84 -1.21 0.15 -9.92
C GLY A 84 -2.16 -0.38 -10.99
N THR A 85 -3.14 -1.19 -10.62
CA THR A 85 -4.09 -1.83 -11.54
C THR A 85 -5.46 -2.05 -10.89
N THR A 86 -6.41 -2.59 -11.63
CA THR A 86 -7.81 -2.77 -11.20
C THR A 86 -8.09 -4.17 -10.66
N PRO A 87 -9.24 -4.39 -9.98
CA PRO A 87 -9.66 -5.69 -9.47
C PRO A 87 -9.65 -6.83 -10.48
N ASN A 88 -9.92 -6.55 -11.75
CA ASN A 88 -9.86 -7.53 -12.83
C ASN A 88 -8.46 -8.18 -12.97
N ASN A 89 -7.42 -7.40 -12.73
CA ASN A 89 -6.04 -7.86 -12.86
C ASN A 89 -5.48 -8.36 -11.53
N HIS A 90 -5.65 -7.60 -10.44
CA HIS A 90 -5.08 -7.98 -9.15
C HIS A 90 -5.94 -8.99 -8.35
N GLY A 91 -7.18 -9.27 -8.79
CA GLY A 91 -8.01 -10.34 -8.24
C GLY A 91 -8.74 -10.05 -6.92
N ILE A 92 -8.51 -8.90 -6.29
CA ILE A 92 -9.19 -8.49 -5.05
C ILE A 92 -10.43 -7.69 -5.43
N ILE A 93 -11.59 -8.37 -5.51
CA ILE A 93 -12.83 -7.78 -6.03
C ILE A 93 -13.72 -7.16 -4.95
N ALA A 94 -13.56 -7.58 -3.70
CA ALA A 94 -14.30 -7.06 -2.54
C ALA A 94 -13.49 -7.32 -1.26
N ASN A 95 -14.02 -6.91 -0.08
CA ASN A 95 -13.46 -7.33 1.20
C ASN A 95 -13.75 -8.82 1.46
N ASN A 96 -14.94 -9.26 1.10
CA ASN A 96 -15.36 -10.67 1.13
C ASN A 96 -16.21 -10.95 -0.10
N TRP A 97 -16.15 -12.17 -0.63
CA TRP A 97 -17.01 -12.62 -1.76
C TRP A 97 -17.29 -14.11 -1.69
N PHE A 98 -18.30 -14.53 -2.42
CA PHE A 98 -18.60 -15.95 -2.58
C PHE A 98 -17.68 -16.54 -3.67
N GLU A 99 -16.85 -17.48 -3.29
CA GLU A 99 -15.95 -18.18 -4.21
C GLU A 99 -16.60 -19.49 -4.66
N ARG A 100 -16.96 -19.57 -5.95
CA ARG A 100 -17.64 -20.72 -6.52
C ARG A 100 -16.83 -22.01 -6.42
N LYS A 101 -15.49 -21.92 -6.53
CA LYS A 101 -14.61 -23.08 -6.49
C LYS A 101 -14.64 -23.78 -5.11
N THR A 102 -14.69 -23.03 -4.05
CA THR A 102 -14.73 -23.51 -2.67
C THR A 102 -16.14 -23.61 -2.11
N ASN A 103 -17.15 -23.13 -2.89
CA ASN A 103 -18.55 -23.02 -2.50
C ASN A 103 -18.77 -22.34 -1.16
N GLY A 104 -18.08 -21.23 -0.92
CA GLY A 104 -18.13 -20.53 0.36
C GLY A 104 -17.73 -19.05 0.30
N LEU A 105 -18.00 -18.37 1.39
CA LEU A 105 -17.53 -17.00 1.59
C LEU A 105 -16.03 -17.00 1.90
N VAL A 106 -15.29 -16.16 1.18
CA VAL A 106 -13.87 -15.96 1.42
C VAL A 106 -13.57 -14.51 1.74
N ASN A 107 -12.61 -14.28 2.62
CA ASN A 107 -12.04 -12.97 2.90
C ASN A 107 -10.89 -12.70 1.90
N CYS A 108 -10.74 -11.44 1.48
CA CYS A 108 -9.75 -11.05 0.47
C CYS A 108 -8.28 -11.39 0.84
N VAL A 109 -7.98 -11.52 2.11
CA VAL A 109 -6.66 -11.91 2.65
C VAL A 109 -6.69 -13.17 3.51
N GLY A 110 -7.88 -13.77 3.74
CA GLY A 110 -8.03 -14.98 4.54
C GLY A 110 -7.29 -16.17 3.95
N ASP A 111 -6.48 -16.85 4.76
CA ASP A 111 -5.64 -17.97 4.36
C ASP A 111 -5.51 -19.00 5.49
N ASN A 112 -6.19 -20.14 5.33
CA ASN A 112 -6.19 -21.21 6.32
C ASN A 112 -4.87 -22.02 6.33
N SER A 113 -3.99 -21.82 5.37
CA SER A 113 -2.70 -22.52 5.30
C SER A 113 -1.64 -21.93 6.24
N VAL A 114 -1.87 -20.71 6.76
CA VAL A 114 -0.94 -20.01 7.66
C VAL A 114 -1.45 -19.98 9.10
N GLN A 115 -0.53 -19.74 10.02
CA GLN A 115 -0.81 -19.65 11.46
C GLN A 115 -0.78 -18.18 11.92
N SER A 116 -1.55 -17.87 12.95
CA SER A 116 -1.47 -16.59 13.65
C SER A 116 -0.19 -16.52 14.49
N ILE A 117 0.48 -15.37 14.44
CA ILE A 117 1.70 -15.09 15.21
C ILE A 117 1.44 -13.85 16.06
N GLY A 118 1.69 -13.94 17.34
CA GLY A 118 1.47 -12.89 18.35
C GLY A 118 0.21 -13.08 19.18
N ALA A 119 -0.76 -13.88 18.70
CA ALA A 119 -1.94 -14.28 19.46
C ALA A 119 -2.52 -15.59 18.93
N SER A 120 -3.21 -16.34 19.80
CA SER A 120 -4.02 -17.49 19.41
C SER A 120 -5.38 -17.00 18.89
N SER A 121 -5.41 -16.53 17.65
CA SER A 121 -6.57 -15.90 17.03
C SER A 121 -6.77 -16.39 15.59
N ILE A 122 -8.03 -16.57 15.20
CA ILE A 122 -8.36 -16.88 13.80
C ILE A 122 -8.06 -15.70 12.86
N TYR A 123 -8.03 -14.47 13.40
CA TYR A 123 -7.78 -13.23 12.62
C TYR A 123 -6.32 -13.08 12.16
N GLY A 124 -5.41 -13.93 12.66
CA GLY A 124 -4.04 -14.00 12.16
C GLY A 124 -3.85 -14.94 10.97
N LYS A 125 -4.87 -15.71 10.56
CA LYS A 125 -4.79 -16.60 9.40
C LYS A 125 -5.01 -15.82 8.10
N CYS A 126 -4.04 -15.00 7.74
CA CYS A 126 -4.13 -14.09 6.58
C CYS A 126 -2.81 -14.04 5.81
N SER A 127 -2.92 -13.91 4.48
CA SER A 127 -1.78 -13.73 3.58
C SER A 127 -2.22 -13.02 2.29
N PRO A 128 -1.29 -12.55 1.43
CA PRO A 128 -1.62 -11.96 0.13
C PRO A 128 -1.91 -13.00 -0.97
N HIS A 129 -2.16 -14.27 -0.66
CA HIS A 129 -2.27 -15.36 -1.64
C HIS A 129 -3.34 -15.13 -2.73
N ARG A 130 -4.40 -14.33 -2.45
CA ARG A 130 -5.43 -13.96 -3.43
C ARG A 130 -5.06 -12.78 -4.31
N LEU A 131 -4.03 -12.01 -3.94
CA LEU A 131 -3.51 -10.92 -4.74
C LEU A 131 -2.73 -11.50 -5.93
N LYS A 132 -3.20 -11.30 -7.14
CA LYS A 132 -2.62 -11.89 -8.37
C LYS A 132 -1.55 -11.02 -9.01
N SER A 133 -1.45 -9.75 -8.63
CA SER A 133 -0.47 -8.81 -9.15
C SER A 133 0.60 -8.50 -8.11
N ASN A 134 1.81 -8.20 -8.57
CA ASN A 134 2.83 -7.62 -7.70
C ASN A 134 2.46 -6.18 -7.32
N THR A 135 2.84 -5.78 -6.14
CA THR A 135 2.71 -4.41 -5.66
C THR A 135 3.98 -3.61 -5.96
N VAL A 136 3.91 -2.28 -5.80
CA VAL A 136 5.10 -1.41 -5.88
C VAL A 136 6.15 -1.81 -4.83
N THR A 137 5.71 -2.31 -3.68
CA THR A 137 6.58 -2.82 -2.61
C THR A 137 7.24 -4.14 -2.99
N ASP A 138 6.55 -5.03 -3.72
CA ASP A 138 7.14 -6.23 -4.30
C ASP A 138 8.20 -5.86 -5.36
N GLN A 139 7.89 -4.90 -6.24
CA GLN A 139 8.82 -4.41 -7.26
C GLN A 139 10.08 -3.80 -6.61
N LEU A 140 9.92 -3.05 -5.53
CA LEU A 140 11.04 -2.53 -4.76
C LEU A 140 11.95 -3.66 -4.26
N LYS A 141 11.38 -4.72 -3.69
CA LYS A 141 12.13 -5.89 -3.20
C LYS A 141 12.80 -6.68 -4.32
N MET A 142 12.14 -6.81 -5.47
CA MET A 142 12.72 -7.49 -6.64
C MET A 142 13.89 -6.70 -7.26
N THR A 143 13.76 -5.37 -7.31
CA THR A 143 14.80 -4.50 -7.88
C THR A 143 15.96 -4.26 -6.89
N TYR A 144 15.63 -4.14 -5.61
CA TYR A 144 16.58 -3.89 -4.53
C TYR A 144 16.37 -4.88 -3.38
N PRO A 145 16.90 -6.11 -3.48
CA PRO A 145 16.63 -7.19 -2.50
C PRO A 145 17.01 -6.86 -1.05
N LYS A 146 17.93 -5.93 -0.83
CA LYS A 146 18.33 -5.47 0.51
C LYS A 146 17.37 -4.44 1.12
N SER A 147 16.43 -3.90 0.34
CA SER A 147 15.40 -3.00 0.87
C SER A 147 14.53 -3.71 1.90
N LYS A 148 14.03 -2.96 2.87
CA LYS A 148 13.07 -3.44 3.87
C LYS A 148 11.69 -2.89 3.56
N VAL A 149 10.69 -3.75 3.59
CA VAL A 149 9.29 -3.41 3.43
C VAL A 149 8.54 -3.85 4.68
N VAL A 150 7.98 -2.89 5.39
CA VAL A 150 7.15 -3.13 6.58
C VAL A 150 5.82 -2.41 6.37
N SER A 151 4.73 -3.07 6.70
CA SER A 151 3.37 -2.54 6.56
C SER A 151 2.61 -2.73 7.87
N ILE A 152 1.91 -1.69 8.32
CA ILE A 152 1.16 -1.70 9.57
C ILE A 152 -0.21 -1.07 9.33
N SER A 153 -1.26 -1.68 9.83
CA SER A 153 -2.61 -1.13 9.77
C SER A 153 -3.48 -1.69 10.91
N ILE A 154 -4.59 -1.01 11.21
CA ILE A 154 -5.61 -1.57 12.09
C ILE A 154 -6.29 -2.78 11.43
N LYS A 155 -6.52 -2.74 10.12
CA LYS A 155 -7.15 -3.84 9.36
C LYS A 155 -6.10 -4.74 8.72
N ASP A 156 -6.36 -6.07 8.76
CA ASP A 156 -5.55 -7.09 8.08
C ASP A 156 -5.22 -6.73 6.62
N ARG A 157 -6.24 -6.47 5.81
CA ARG A 157 -6.11 -6.13 4.39
C ARG A 157 -5.40 -4.79 4.14
N GLY A 158 -5.53 -3.85 5.08
CA GLY A 158 -4.82 -2.57 5.03
C GLY A 158 -3.32 -2.70 5.28
N ALA A 159 -2.86 -3.74 5.96
CA ALA A 159 -1.46 -4.09 6.11
C ALA A 159 -0.97 -5.01 4.99
N ILE A 160 -1.70 -6.08 4.71
CA ILE A 160 -1.26 -7.18 3.85
C ILE A 160 -1.18 -6.75 2.38
N LEU A 161 -2.23 -6.09 1.86
CA LEU A 161 -2.29 -5.72 0.43
C LEU A 161 -1.24 -4.67 0.04
N PRO A 162 -0.99 -3.61 0.85
CA PRO A 162 0.14 -2.71 0.62
C PRO A 162 1.51 -3.36 0.79
N GLY A 163 1.66 -4.24 1.77
CA GLY A 163 2.90 -4.98 2.01
C GLY A 163 3.29 -5.88 0.85
N GLY A 164 2.30 -6.48 0.18
CA GLY A 164 2.50 -7.37 -0.95
C GLY A 164 3.03 -8.75 -0.54
N HIS A 165 3.50 -9.48 -1.55
CA HIS A 165 4.00 -10.85 -1.38
C HIS A 165 5.39 -10.93 -0.74
N LYS A 166 6.20 -9.87 -0.88
CA LYS A 166 7.62 -9.85 -0.48
C LYS A 166 7.90 -8.96 0.73
N SER A 167 6.85 -8.60 1.48
CA SER A 167 6.99 -7.81 2.71
C SER A 167 7.90 -8.52 3.73
N ASP A 168 8.79 -7.75 4.37
CA ASP A 168 9.58 -8.24 5.51
C ASP A 168 8.74 -8.36 6.79
N GLY A 169 7.52 -7.80 6.80
CA GLY A 169 6.54 -7.93 7.87
C GLY A 169 5.32 -7.08 7.60
N SER A 170 4.14 -7.68 7.70
CA SER A 170 2.86 -6.99 7.67
C SER A 170 2.14 -7.26 8.99
N TYR A 171 1.73 -6.21 9.68
CA TYR A 171 1.19 -6.27 11.03
C TYR A 171 -0.17 -5.60 11.09
N TRP A 172 -1.12 -6.21 11.81
CA TRP A 172 -2.46 -5.67 11.98
C TRP A 172 -2.99 -5.90 13.39
N PHE A 173 -3.98 -5.11 13.77
CA PHE A 173 -4.55 -5.15 15.10
C PHE A 173 -5.59 -6.27 15.22
N ASP A 174 -5.46 -7.10 16.22
CA ASP A 174 -6.44 -8.11 16.60
C ASP A 174 -7.37 -7.58 17.70
N TYR A 175 -8.61 -7.31 17.32
CA TYR A 175 -9.62 -6.79 18.24
C TYR A 175 -10.02 -7.77 19.36
N GLN A 176 -9.74 -9.06 19.16
CA GLN A 176 -10.06 -10.07 20.17
C GLN A 176 -9.07 -10.03 21.33
N THR A 177 -7.82 -9.81 21.06
CA THR A 177 -6.75 -9.83 22.06
C THR A 177 -6.23 -8.44 22.44
N GLY A 178 -6.54 -7.42 21.64
CA GLY A 178 -6.03 -6.06 21.82
C GLY A 178 -4.58 -5.87 21.41
N ASN A 179 -4.00 -6.82 20.71
CA ASN A 179 -2.58 -6.82 20.32
C ASN A 179 -2.42 -6.65 18.81
N PHE A 180 -1.25 -6.20 18.39
CA PHE A 180 -0.83 -6.34 17.00
C PHE A 180 -0.33 -7.75 16.75
N ILE A 181 -0.74 -8.32 15.63
CA ILE A 181 -0.41 -9.68 15.19
C ILE A 181 0.12 -9.69 13.77
N THR A 182 0.63 -10.83 13.35
CA THR A 182 0.98 -11.15 11.97
C THR A 182 0.63 -12.60 11.66
N SER A 183 1.04 -13.12 10.53
CA SER A 183 0.93 -14.54 10.20
C SER A 183 2.27 -15.18 9.90
N SER A 184 2.29 -16.51 9.95
CA SER A 184 3.48 -17.29 9.59
C SER A 184 3.90 -17.12 8.12
N TYR A 185 3.08 -16.50 7.28
CA TYR A 185 3.47 -16.08 5.94
C TYR A 185 4.61 -15.06 5.96
N PHE A 186 4.56 -14.12 6.89
CA PHE A 186 5.52 -13.00 6.97
C PHE A 186 6.63 -13.25 7.98
N LYS A 187 6.28 -13.79 9.17
CA LYS A 187 7.19 -13.95 10.30
C LYS A 187 6.81 -15.15 11.17
N ASN A 188 7.81 -15.75 11.81
CA ASN A 188 7.61 -16.78 12.81
C ASN A 188 7.48 -16.23 14.24
N THR A 189 7.92 -14.98 14.46
CA THR A 189 7.84 -14.28 15.75
C THR A 189 7.57 -12.80 15.51
N LEU A 190 6.94 -12.13 16.47
CA LEU A 190 6.82 -10.69 16.46
C LEU A 190 8.18 -10.03 16.74
N PRO A 191 8.47 -8.87 16.11
CA PRO A 191 9.67 -8.10 16.42
C PRO A 191 9.54 -7.45 17.82
N SER A 192 10.66 -7.25 18.51
CA SER A 192 10.68 -6.67 19.86
C SER A 192 9.99 -5.32 19.96
N TRP A 193 10.19 -4.46 18.98
CA TRP A 193 9.57 -3.13 18.93
C TRP A 193 8.03 -3.13 18.83
N LEU A 194 7.40 -4.29 18.58
CA LEU A 194 5.94 -4.42 18.52
C LEU A 194 5.36 -5.05 19.79
N ILE A 195 6.20 -5.61 20.65
CA ILE A 195 5.79 -6.33 21.88
C ILE A 195 5.89 -5.41 23.10
N GLU A 196 6.69 -4.35 23.03
CA GLU A 196 6.85 -3.31 24.05
C GLU A 196 5.63 -2.37 24.09
#